data_048fa7a29c0d999f237e031a421677af
#
_entry.id   048fa7a29c0d999f237e031a421677af
#
_cell.length_a   1.000
_cell.length_b   1.000
_cell.length_c   1.000
_cell.angle_alpha   90.00
_cell.angle_beta   90.00
_cell.angle_gamma   90.00
#
_symmetry.space_group_name_H-M   'P 1'
#
loop_
_entity.id
_entity.type
_entity.pdbx_description
1 polymer ?
#
loop_
_entity_poly.entity_id
_entity_poly.type
_entity_poly.pdbx_seq_one_letter_code
_entity_poly.pdbx_strand_id
1 'polypeptide(L)'
;MYGELGPLILNVFNEVDPLHAFFGENVDEYAGYVERFFRQLGDRNFKTLTDEEIEKIVRGSFHESQIDKGFVDEDAIEALVHGIIAIQHPHP
;
A
#
# COMPACT_ATOMS: atom_id res chain seq x y z
N MET A 1 13.88 -3.30 -8.79
CA MET A 1 13.80 -1.86 -8.95
C MET A 1 13.64 -1.12 -7.63
N TYR A 2 12.78 -1.58 -6.77
CA TYR A 2 12.55 -0.94 -5.47
C TYR A 2 13.28 -1.67 -4.33
N GLY A 3 14.22 -2.53 -4.68
CA GLY A 3 14.97 -3.32 -3.73
C GLY A 3 14.05 -4.22 -2.90
N GLU A 4 14.33 -4.34 -1.62
CA GLU A 4 13.54 -5.18 -0.72
C GLU A 4 12.20 -4.57 -0.36
N LEU A 5 12.05 -3.26 -0.54
CA LEU A 5 10.83 -2.55 -0.16
C LEU A 5 9.64 -2.95 -1.04
N GLY A 6 9.86 -3.15 -2.35
CA GLY A 6 8.80 -3.55 -3.26
C GLY A 6 8.04 -4.79 -2.81
N PRO A 7 8.72 -5.92 -2.59
CA PRO A 7 8.07 -7.13 -2.10
C PRO A 7 7.39 -6.97 -0.74
N LEU A 8 7.97 -6.18 0.15
CA LEU A 8 7.39 -5.95 1.47
C LEU A 8 6.05 -5.18 1.37
N ILE A 9 6.02 -4.13 0.54
CA ILE A 9 4.79 -3.37 0.32
C ILE A 9 3.74 -4.27 -0.37
N LEU A 10 4.15 -5.05 -1.35
CA LEU A 10 3.23 -5.97 -2.04
C LEU A 10 2.62 -6.97 -1.07
N ASN A 11 3.42 -7.49 -0.13
CA ASN A 11 2.91 -8.42 0.88
C ASN A 11 1.82 -7.77 1.74
N VAL A 12 1.97 -6.50 2.10
CA VAL A 12 0.95 -5.79 2.86
C VAL A 12 -0.35 -5.69 2.06
N PHE A 13 -0.26 -5.33 0.78
CA PHE A 13 -1.44 -5.28 -0.08
C PHE A 13 -2.11 -6.65 -0.20
N ASN A 14 -1.32 -7.72 -0.36
CA ASN A 14 -1.88 -9.06 -0.47
C ASN A 14 -2.54 -9.53 0.83
N GLU A 15 -1.96 -9.21 1.98
CA GLU A 15 -2.52 -9.60 3.27
C GLU A 15 -3.82 -8.86 3.60
N VAL A 16 -3.86 -7.58 3.32
CA VAL A 16 -5.06 -6.76 3.56
C VAL A 16 -6.13 -7.07 2.54
N ASP A 17 -5.73 -7.32 1.29
CA ASP A 17 -6.64 -7.61 0.17
C ASP A 17 -7.75 -6.55 0.08
N PRO A 18 -7.39 -5.26 -0.10
CA PRO A 18 -8.35 -4.16 0.00
C PRO A 18 -9.49 -4.20 -1.01
N LEU A 19 -9.29 -4.85 -2.15
CA LEU A 19 -10.32 -4.96 -3.19
C LEU A 19 -10.96 -6.35 -3.21
N HIS A 20 -10.56 -7.23 -2.26
CA HIS A 20 -11.04 -8.61 -2.22
C HIS A 20 -10.80 -9.33 -3.56
N ALA A 21 -9.66 -9.04 -4.19
CA ALA A 21 -9.32 -9.55 -5.53
C ALA A 21 -8.32 -10.69 -5.49
N PHE A 22 -7.86 -11.07 -4.30
CA PHE A 22 -6.87 -12.12 -4.15
C PHE A 22 -7.54 -13.50 -4.12
N PHE A 23 -7.19 -14.33 -5.09
CA PHE A 23 -7.76 -15.67 -5.23
C PHE A 23 -6.68 -16.76 -5.11
N GLY A 24 -5.70 -16.56 -4.27
CA GLY A 24 -4.65 -17.53 -4.02
C GLY A 24 -3.60 -17.65 -5.12
N GLU A 25 -4.02 -17.59 -6.36
CA GLU A 25 -3.13 -17.73 -7.51
C GLU A 25 -2.72 -16.38 -8.12
N ASN A 26 -3.41 -15.31 -7.77
CA ASN A 26 -3.18 -13.99 -8.34
C ASN A 26 -2.35 -13.12 -7.40
N VAL A 27 -1.13 -13.57 -7.10
CA VAL A 27 -0.22 -12.85 -6.20
C VAL A 27 0.21 -11.50 -6.76
N ASP A 28 0.04 -11.29 -8.07
CA ASP A 28 0.42 -10.05 -8.74
C ASP A 28 -0.73 -9.08 -8.90
N GLU A 29 -1.90 -9.39 -8.35
CA GLU A 29 -3.11 -8.55 -8.52
C GLU A 29 -2.88 -7.12 -8.06
N TYR A 30 -2.10 -6.94 -7.01
CA TYR A 30 -1.83 -5.62 -6.46
C TYR A 30 -0.53 -4.98 -6.95
N ALA A 31 0.18 -5.63 -7.89
CA ALA A 31 1.46 -5.09 -8.38
C ALA A 31 1.32 -3.69 -8.96
N GLY A 32 0.24 -3.42 -9.70
CA GLY A 32 -0.01 -2.10 -10.26
C GLY A 32 -0.24 -1.03 -9.20
N TYR A 33 -0.89 -1.41 -8.10
CA TYR A 33 -1.13 -0.49 -6.98
C TYR A 33 0.17 -0.18 -6.24
N VAL A 34 1.03 -1.18 -6.07
CA VAL A 34 2.34 -0.99 -5.48
C VAL A 34 3.18 -0.06 -6.35
N GLU A 35 3.12 -0.22 -7.66
CA GLU A 35 3.81 0.66 -8.59
C GLU A 35 3.35 2.11 -8.42
N ARG A 36 2.04 2.33 -8.28
CA ARG A 36 1.51 3.66 -8.03
C ARG A 36 1.98 4.20 -6.69
N PHE A 37 2.07 3.34 -5.68
CA PHE A 37 2.61 3.71 -4.37
C PHE A 37 4.00 4.31 -4.54
N PHE A 38 4.88 3.65 -5.27
CA PHE A 38 6.25 4.13 -5.47
C PHE A 38 6.30 5.40 -6.33
N ARG A 39 5.37 5.57 -7.26
CA ARG A 39 5.27 6.84 -8.01
C ARG A 39 4.90 8.00 -7.10
N GLN A 40 3.98 7.78 -6.17
CA GLN A 40 3.59 8.80 -5.20
C GLN A 40 4.74 9.12 -4.25
N LEU A 41 5.50 8.11 -3.87
CA LEU A 41 6.65 8.29 -3.00
C LEU A 41 7.73 9.16 -3.67
N GLY A 42 7.98 8.93 -4.95
CA GLY A 42 9.00 9.68 -5.70
C GLY A 42 10.37 9.55 -5.09
N ASP A 43 11.06 10.67 -4.93
CA ASP A 43 12.42 10.70 -4.41
C ASP A 43 12.48 10.82 -2.89
N ARG A 44 11.32 10.83 -2.22
CA ARG A 44 11.30 10.98 -0.77
C ARG A 44 11.84 9.72 -0.08
N ASN A 45 12.45 9.92 1.09
CA ASN A 45 12.97 8.81 1.87
C ASN A 45 11.82 8.15 2.64
N PHE A 46 11.56 6.90 2.33
CA PHE A 46 10.50 6.12 2.97
C PHE A 46 10.63 6.12 4.50
N LYS A 47 11.86 6.05 5.01
CA LYS A 47 12.11 5.95 6.44
C LYS A 47 11.73 7.21 7.22
N THR A 48 11.63 8.35 6.55
CA THR A 48 11.32 9.63 7.20
C THR A 48 9.89 10.10 6.97
N LEU A 49 9.08 9.31 6.27
CA LEU A 49 7.69 9.68 6.04
C LEU A 49 6.89 9.69 7.33
N THR A 50 6.01 10.68 7.47
CA THR A 50 5.06 10.71 8.58
C THR A 50 3.89 9.78 8.28
N ASP A 51 3.11 9.46 9.30
CA ASP A 51 1.92 8.62 9.15
C ASP A 51 0.94 9.24 8.16
N GLU A 52 0.78 10.57 8.21
CA GLU A 52 -0.10 11.29 7.29
C GLU A 52 0.39 11.20 5.84
N GLU A 53 1.70 11.28 5.64
CA GLU A 53 2.28 11.14 4.31
C GLU A 53 2.06 9.73 3.76
N ILE A 54 2.24 8.72 4.60
CA ILE A 54 1.99 7.33 4.21
C ILE A 54 0.52 7.14 3.83
N GLU A 55 -0.40 7.71 4.62
CA GLU A 55 -1.82 7.61 4.30
C GLU A 55 -2.14 8.25 2.95
N LYS A 56 -1.58 9.42 2.66
CA LYS A 56 -1.78 10.08 1.38
C LYS A 56 -1.26 9.23 0.22
N ILE A 57 -0.11 8.61 0.40
CA ILE A 57 0.47 7.75 -0.63
C ILE A 57 -0.40 6.51 -0.85
N VAL A 58 -0.89 5.91 0.22
CA VAL A 58 -1.80 4.75 0.12
C VAL A 58 -3.07 5.14 -0.63
N ARG A 59 -3.69 6.25 -0.27
CA ARG A 59 -4.91 6.72 -0.96
C ARG A 59 -4.63 7.01 -2.43
N GLY A 60 -3.48 7.61 -2.73
CA GLY A 60 -3.07 7.90 -4.10
C GLY A 60 -2.74 6.67 -4.93
N SER A 61 -2.58 5.52 -4.29
CA SER A 61 -2.35 4.25 -4.98
C SER A 61 -3.62 3.69 -5.62
N PHE A 62 -4.78 4.17 -5.18
CA PHE A 62 -6.08 3.76 -5.74
C PHE A 62 -6.66 4.89 -6.58
N HIS A 63 -7.60 4.52 -7.47
CA HIS A 63 -8.39 5.54 -8.16
C HIS A 63 -9.36 6.16 -7.17
N GLU A 64 -9.58 7.46 -7.31
CA GLU A 64 -10.49 8.19 -6.44
C GLU A 64 -11.88 7.57 -6.41
N SER A 65 -12.35 7.10 -7.58
CA SER A 65 -13.65 6.46 -7.68
C SER A 65 -13.74 5.16 -6.90
N GLN A 66 -12.63 4.43 -6.72
CA GLN A 66 -12.63 3.20 -5.95
C GLN A 66 -12.91 3.47 -4.47
N ILE A 67 -12.39 4.58 -3.97
CA ILE A 67 -12.61 5.00 -2.58
C ILE A 67 -14.01 5.58 -2.43
N ASP A 68 -14.41 6.48 -3.32
CA ASP A 68 -15.71 7.15 -3.26
C ASP A 68 -16.88 6.19 -3.37
N LYS A 69 -16.75 5.15 -4.19
CA LYS A 69 -17.80 4.16 -4.38
C LYS A 69 -17.77 3.02 -3.37
N GLY A 70 -16.80 3.06 -2.45
CA GLY A 70 -16.72 2.07 -1.39
C GLY A 70 -16.09 0.74 -1.78
N PHE A 71 -15.45 0.65 -2.95
CA PHE A 71 -14.72 -0.57 -3.32
C PHE A 71 -13.51 -0.80 -2.40
N VAL A 72 -12.92 0.28 -1.91
CA VAL A 72 -11.88 0.25 -0.90
C VAL A 72 -12.40 1.04 0.30
N ASP A 73 -12.62 0.38 1.42
CA ASP A 73 -13.15 1.07 2.59
C ASP A 73 -12.04 1.65 3.47
N GLU A 74 -12.44 2.49 4.43
CA GLU A 74 -11.49 3.15 5.32
C GLU A 74 -10.74 2.16 6.21
N ASP A 75 -11.37 1.07 6.59
CA ASP A 75 -10.71 0.03 7.39
C ASP A 75 -9.56 -0.62 6.63
N ALA A 76 -9.76 -0.85 5.33
CA ALA A 76 -8.71 -1.40 4.47
C ALA A 76 -7.56 -0.42 4.32
N ILE A 77 -7.87 0.86 4.14
CA ILE A 77 -6.83 1.90 4.03
C ILE A 77 -6.04 1.97 5.34
N GLU A 78 -6.71 1.96 6.47
CA GLU A 78 -6.05 1.99 7.77
C GLU A 78 -5.16 0.77 7.97
N ALA A 79 -5.63 -0.42 7.60
CA ALA A 79 -4.84 -1.64 7.70
C ALA A 79 -3.59 -1.58 6.82
N LEU A 80 -3.71 -1.04 5.60
CA LEU A 80 -2.56 -0.84 4.72
C LEU A 80 -1.54 0.12 5.34
N VAL A 81 -2.02 1.23 5.87
CA VAL A 81 -1.15 2.23 6.51
C VAL A 81 -0.41 1.61 7.69
N HIS A 82 -1.11 0.89 8.55
CA HIS A 82 -0.48 0.22 9.70
C HIS A 82 0.57 -0.79 9.27
N GLY A 83 0.28 -1.60 8.26
CA GLY A 83 1.23 -2.58 7.74
C GLY A 83 2.47 -1.93 7.15
N ILE A 84 2.30 -0.80 6.47
CA ILE A 84 3.41 -0.08 5.87
C ILE A 84 4.25 0.62 6.94
N ILE A 85 3.62 1.17 7.98
CA ILE A 85 4.34 1.75 9.11
C ILE A 85 5.19 0.69 9.80
N ALA A 86 4.69 -0.53 9.92
CA ALA A 86 5.45 -1.63 10.51
C ALA A 86 6.71 -1.97 9.71
N ILE A 87 6.68 -1.80 8.39
CA ILE A 87 7.86 -1.95 7.55
C ILE A 87 8.85 -0.81 7.82
N GLN A 88 8.35 0.40 7.97
CA GLN A 88 9.17 1.59 8.20
C GLN A 88 9.92 1.49 9.53
N HIS A 89 9.27 0.96 10.55
CA HIS A 89 9.81 0.83 11.91
C HIS A 89 9.71 -0.61 12.39
N PRO A 90 10.51 -1.53 11.81
CA PRO A 90 10.45 -2.92 12.23
C PRO A 90 10.92 -3.07 13.69
N HIS A 91 10.22 -3.90 14.42
CA HIS A 91 10.62 -4.23 15.78
C HIS A 91 11.75 -5.26 15.73
N PRO A 92 12.74 -5.12 16.59
CA PRO A 92 13.81 -6.11 16.68
C PRO A 92 13.29 -7.45 17.22
#